data_255ab4c6ed5576545c0f6c01c5e9f1a8
#
_entry.id   255ab4c6ed5576545c0f6c01c5e9f1a8
#
_cell.length_a   1.000
_cell.length_b   1.000
_cell.length_c   1.000
_cell.angle_alpha   90.00
_cell.angle_beta   90.00
_cell.angle_gamma   90.00
#
_symmetry.space_group_name_H-M   'P 1'
#
loop_
_entity.id
_entity.type
_entity.pdbx_description
1 polymer ?
#
loop_
_entity_poly.entity_id
_entity_poly.type
_entity_poly.pdbx_seq_one_letter_code
_entity_poly.pdbx_strand_id
1 'polypeptide(L)'
;MDRLENPARRRLFRGKLSHKPEQRLPWVINEAVFTSGCDQCQDCIKSCETQIIVRDEQGFPKVDFSKGECTFCQLCIQSCEKPLFKPQAQINSGQEAPWPATLSINNKCLAKNEIYCRSCQDVCESQAIRFSYQNTSIAKPELTLADCTQCGACISTCPQESISFTFINEADNAR
;
A
#
# COMPACT_ATOMS: atom_id res chain seq x y z
N MET A 1 36.26 31.69 19.26
CA MET A 1 36.52 30.72 18.17
C MET A 1 35.24 30.00 17.92
N ASP A 2 34.40 30.59 17.08
CA ASP A 2 33.06 30.06 16.74
C ASP A 2 33.17 28.90 15.76
N ARG A 3 32.79 27.71 16.21
CA ARG A 3 32.56 26.58 15.31
C ARG A 3 31.25 26.77 14.57
N LEU A 4 31.33 27.28 13.35
CA LEU A 4 30.23 27.29 12.41
C LEU A 4 29.84 25.85 12.10
N GLU A 5 28.85 25.31 12.80
CA GLU A 5 28.22 24.05 12.47
C GLU A 5 27.37 24.24 11.20
N ASN A 6 27.90 23.82 10.06
CA ASN A 6 27.24 23.92 8.78
C ASN A 6 26.27 22.74 8.59
N PRO A 7 24.96 22.94 8.75
CA PRO A 7 23.97 21.85 8.67
C PRO A 7 23.87 21.22 7.26
N ALA A 8 24.39 21.91 6.23
CA ALA A 8 24.41 21.42 4.86
C ALA A 8 25.39 20.25 4.67
N ARG A 9 26.50 20.17 5.42
CA ARG A 9 27.46 19.06 5.33
C ARG A 9 26.91 17.75 5.89
N ARG A 10 26.03 17.77 6.90
CA ARG A 10 25.38 16.56 7.44
C ARG A 10 24.38 15.93 6.47
N ARG A 11 23.79 16.71 5.57
CA ARG A 11 22.87 16.20 4.52
C ARG A 11 23.60 15.47 3.39
N LEU A 12 24.87 15.78 3.13
CA LEU A 12 25.65 15.13 2.05
C LEU A 12 26.06 13.69 2.40
N PHE A 13 26.23 13.37 3.67
CA PHE A 13 26.63 12.02 4.12
C PHE A 13 25.45 11.09 4.43
N ARG A 14 24.22 11.62 4.52
CA ARG A 14 23.02 10.81 4.39
C ARG A 14 22.74 10.68 2.90
N GLY A 15 23.35 9.66 2.27
CA GLY A 15 23.02 9.28 0.90
C GLY A 15 21.51 9.35 0.74
N LYS A 16 21.02 9.96 -0.37
CA LYS A 16 19.62 9.81 -0.80
C LYS A 16 19.41 8.31 -1.01
N LEU A 17 19.10 7.58 0.06
CA LEU A 17 18.38 6.34 -0.06
C LEU A 17 17.14 6.71 -0.88
N SER A 18 17.04 6.14 -2.06
CA SER A 18 15.84 6.17 -2.87
C SER A 18 14.70 5.73 -1.96
N HIS A 19 13.97 6.69 -1.41
CA HIS A 19 12.82 6.40 -0.55
C HIS A 19 11.82 5.68 -1.45
N LYS A 20 11.67 4.37 -1.27
CA LYS A 20 10.48 3.70 -1.76
C LYS A 20 9.31 4.48 -1.21
N PRO A 21 8.36 4.92 -2.06
CA PRO A 21 7.19 5.61 -1.56
C PRO A 21 6.50 4.70 -0.53
N GLU A 22 6.35 5.20 0.69
CA GLU A 22 5.66 4.46 1.76
C GLU A 22 4.17 4.40 1.42
N GLN A 23 3.56 3.26 1.70
CA GLN A 23 2.13 3.11 1.47
C GLN A 23 1.35 3.82 2.58
N ARG A 24 0.88 5.03 2.30
CA ARG A 24 0.07 5.80 3.25
C ARG A 24 -1.32 5.19 3.40
N LEU A 25 -2.15 5.79 4.23
CA LEU A 25 -3.52 5.39 4.46
C LEU A 25 -4.36 5.53 3.17
N PRO A 26 -5.49 4.80 3.05
CA PRO A 26 -6.34 4.92 1.88
C PRO A 26 -6.87 6.35 1.72
N TRP A 27 -7.02 6.80 0.48
CA TRP A 27 -7.57 8.11 0.08
C TRP A 27 -6.82 9.33 0.64
N VAL A 28 -5.57 9.19 1.06
CA VAL A 28 -4.69 10.34 1.32
C VAL A 28 -4.56 11.17 0.04
N ILE A 29 -4.62 12.50 0.15
CA ILE A 29 -4.55 13.40 -1.00
C ILE A 29 -3.26 13.17 -1.79
N ASN A 30 -2.10 13.30 -1.15
CA ASN A 30 -0.79 12.93 -1.65
C ASN A 30 0.24 12.92 -0.50
N GLU A 31 1.44 12.41 -0.76
CA GLU A 31 2.52 12.29 0.23
C GLU A 31 2.95 13.64 0.81
N ALA A 32 3.04 14.69 -0.02
CA ALA A 32 3.51 16.00 0.42
C ALA A 32 2.51 16.67 1.38
N VAL A 33 1.22 16.63 1.06
CA VAL A 33 0.15 17.12 1.94
C VAL A 33 0.11 16.32 3.23
N PHE A 34 0.22 15.00 3.13
CA PHE A 34 0.18 14.12 4.28
C PHE A 34 1.32 14.39 5.25
N THR A 35 2.56 14.39 4.79
CA THR A 35 3.74 14.58 5.65
C THR A 35 3.86 15.99 6.22
N SER A 36 3.38 17.01 5.50
CA SER A 36 3.40 18.40 6.00
C SER A 36 2.29 18.70 7.01
N GLY A 37 1.15 18.00 6.93
CA GLY A 37 -0.02 18.28 7.76
C GLY A 37 -0.24 17.29 8.91
N CYS A 38 0.39 16.11 8.88
CA CYS A 38 0.26 15.10 9.92
C CYS A 38 1.07 15.46 11.16
N ASP A 39 0.40 15.60 12.30
CA ASP A 39 1.01 15.86 13.60
C ASP A 39 1.42 14.59 14.36
N GLN A 40 1.28 13.41 13.73
CA GLN A 40 1.67 12.11 14.27
C GLN A 40 0.94 11.74 15.58
N CYS A 41 -0.30 12.18 15.78
CA CYS A 41 -1.12 11.91 16.97
C CYS A 41 -1.44 10.41 17.17
N GLN A 42 -1.37 9.59 16.11
CA GLN A 42 -1.57 8.13 16.08
C GLN A 42 -3.03 7.68 16.26
N ASP A 43 -4.00 8.54 16.22
CA ASP A 43 -5.40 8.14 16.41
C ASP A 43 -5.89 7.24 15.27
N CYS A 44 -5.41 7.45 14.03
CA CYS A 44 -5.66 6.55 12.90
C CYS A 44 -5.07 5.14 13.12
N ILE A 45 -3.95 5.01 13.84
CA ILE A 45 -3.34 3.72 14.17
C ILE A 45 -4.21 2.98 15.19
N LYS A 46 -4.65 3.67 16.24
CA LYS A 46 -5.50 3.12 17.31
C LYS A 46 -6.89 2.72 16.79
N SER A 47 -7.45 3.48 15.84
CA SER A 47 -8.77 3.23 15.28
C SER A 47 -8.81 2.12 14.23
N CYS A 48 -7.67 1.63 13.76
CA CYS A 48 -7.62 0.59 12.73
C CYS A 48 -8.01 -0.78 13.31
N GLU A 49 -9.15 -1.32 12.91
CA GLU A 49 -9.69 -2.59 13.39
C GLU A 49 -8.76 -3.77 13.04
N THR A 50 -8.19 -3.76 11.86
CA THR A 50 -7.28 -4.81 11.37
C THR A 50 -5.83 -4.59 11.78
N GLN A 51 -5.53 -3.49 12.46
CA GLN A 51 -4.21 -3.12 12.98
C GLN A 51 -3.09 -3.12 11.92
N ILE A 52 -3.44 -2.86 10.68
CA ILE A 52 -2.48 -2.79 9.56
C ILE A 52 -1.78 -1.42 9.47
N ILE A 53 -2.25 -0.41 10.20
CA ILE A 53 -1.61 0.90 10.21
C ILE A 53 -0.49 0.89 11.26
N VAL A 54 0.73 1.15 10.81
CA VAL A 54 1.94 1.18 11.63
C VAL A 54 2.68 2.49 11.45
N ARG A 55 3.71 2.74 12.23
CA ARG A 55 4.61 3.89 12.02
C ARG A 55 5.73 3.53 11.05
N ASP A 56 6.08 4.47 10.18
CA ASP A 56 7.32 4.40 9.44
C ASP A 56 8.54 4.84 10.31
N GLU A 57 9.72 4.84 9.72
CA GLU A 57 10.96 5.25 10.41
C GLU A 57 10.97 6.72 10.85
N GLN A 58 10.12 7.55 10.25
CA GLN A 58 9.99 8.99 10.56
C GLN A 58 8.85 9.27 11.55
N GLY A 59 8.09 8.23 11.94
CA GLY A 59 6.97 8.30 12.88
C GLY A 59 5.61 8.55 12.22
N PHE A 60 5.54 8.68 10.88
CA PHE A 60 4.27 8.85 10.16
C PHE A 60 3.51 7.53 10.02
N PRO A 61 2.17 7.57 10.02
CA PRO A 61 1.35 6.39 9.75
C PRO A 61 1.53 5.88 8.32
N LYS A 62 1.67 4.56 8.18
CA LYS A 62 1.68 3.83 6.91
C LYS A 62 0.90 2.53 7.03
N VAL A 63 0.48 1.96 5.90
CA VAL A 63 -0.14 0.65 5.86
C VAL A 63 0.91 -0.44 5.65
N ASP A 64 0.79 -1.50 6.44
CA ASP A 64 1.60 -2.72 6.34
C ASP A 64 0.69 -3.91 6.09
N PHE A 65 0.54 -4.28 4.83
CA PHE A 65 -0.29 -5.43 4.42
C PHE A 65 0.28 -6.79 4.79
N SER A 66 1.48 -6.88 5.35
CA SER A 66 1.96 -8.15 5.91
C SER A 66 1.18 -8.56 7.16
N LYS A 67 0.50 -7.61 7.81
CA LYS A 67 -0.28 -7.82 9.03
C LYS A 67 -1.74 -8.20 8.78
N GLY A 68 -2.27 -7.96 7.58
CA GLY A 68 -3.67 -8.20 7.26
C GLY A 68 -4.15 -7.38 6.08
N GLU A 69 -5.45 -7.13 6.04
CA GLU A 69 -6.15 -6.44 4.97
C GLU A 69 -6.81 -5.14 5.42
N CYS A 70 -7.13 -4.28 4.47
CA CYS A 70 -7.96 -3.09 4.70
C CYS A 70 -9.43 -3.43 4.43
N THR A 71 -10.29 -3.27 5.42
CA THR A 71 -11.76 -3.46 5.31
C THR A 71 -12.49 -2.23 4.76
N PHE A 72 -11.75 -1.15 4.45
CA PHE A 72 -12.31 0.12 3.97
C PHE A 72 -13.34 0.76 4.91
N CYS A 73 -13.26 0.47 6.22
CA CYS A 73 -14.17 0.97 7.26
C CYS A 73 -14.11 2.50 7.49
N GLN A 74 -13.10 3.17 6.93
CA GLN A 74 -12.87 4.62 7.02
C GLN A 74 -12.65 5.18 8.44
N LEU A 75 -12.48 4.35 9.47
CA LEU A 75 -12.26 4.81 10.84
C LEU A 75 -10.97 5.65 10.95
N CYS A 76 -9.94 5.33 10.17
CA CYS A 76 -8.70 6.12 10.12
C CYS A 76 -8.91 7.55 9.58
N ILE A 77 -9.88 7.74 8.69
CA ILE A 77 -10.27 9.07 8.17
C ILE A 77 -11.08 9.82 9.22
N GLN A 78 -12.07 9.16 9.83
CA GLN A 78 -12.95 9.74 10.84
C GLN A 78 -12.21 10.16 12.11
N SER A 79 -11.15 9.44 12.48
CA SER A 79 -10.31 9.78 13.62
C SER A 79 -9.30 10.90 13.38
N CYS A 80 -9.16 11.36 12.14
CA CYS A 80 -8.21 12.42 11.80
C CYS A 80 -8.88 13.78 11.70
N GLU A 81 -8.46 14.71 12.54
CA GLU A 81 -8.97 16.09 12.51
C GLU A 81 -8.32 16.97 11.42
N LYS A 82 -7.31 16.46 10.73
CA LYS A 82 -6.56 17.20 9.71
C LYS A 82 -7.11 16.94 8.31
N PRO A 83 -7.11 17.93 7.41
CA PRO A 83 -7.61 17.78 6.04
C PRO A 83 -6.59 17.06 5.14
N LEU A 84 -6.25 15.80 5.46
CA LEU A 84 -5.23 15.02 4.78
C LEU A 84 -5.79 14.05 3.74
N PHE A 85 -7.11 13.84 3.77
CA PHE A 85 -7.81 12.86 2.95
C PHE A 85 -8.64 13.53 1.86
N LYS A 86 -8.92 12.79 0.82
CA LYS A 86 -9.83 13.22 -0.24
C LYS A 86 -11.24 13.49 0.33
N PRO A 87 -12.04 14.36 -0.30
CA PRO A 87 -13.39 14.66 0.14
C PRO A 87 -14.26 13.41 0.25
N GLN A 88 -15.05 13.31 1.32
CA GLN A 88 -15.91 12.15 1.60
C GLN A 88 -16.86 11.83 0.44
N ALA A 89 -17.37 12.84 -0.28
CA ALA A 89 -18.23 12.63 -1.42
C ALA A 89 -17.52 11.87 -2.57
N GLN A 90 -16.25 12.12 -2.79
CA GLN A 90 -15.44 11.42 -3.81
C GLN A 90 -15.15 9.96 -3.38
N ILE A 91 -14.87 9.74 -2.09
CA ILE A 91 -14.65 8.40 -1.54
C ILE A 91 -15.93 7.57 -1.68
N ASN A 92 -17.08 8.11 -1.28
CA ASN A 92 -18.35 7.40 -1.29
C ASN A 92 -18.91 7.15 -2.70
N SER A 93 -18.49 7.93 -3.71
CA SER A 93 -18.89 7.68 -5.10
C SER A 93 -18.29 6.40 -5.68
N GLY A 94 -17.26 5.83 -5.05
CA GLY A 94 -16.50 4.67 -5.54
C GLY A 94 -15.67 4.96 -6.80
N GLN A 95 -15.58 6.21 -7.24
CA GLN A 95 -14.80 6.61 -8.41
C GLN A 95 -13.29 6.69 -8.12
N GLU A 96 -12.95 6.87 -6.84
CA GLU A 96 -11.57 7.02 -6.37
C GLU A 96 -11.04 5.72 -5.78
N ALA A 97 -10.00 5.17 -6.40
CA ALA A 97 -9.27 4.05 -5.82
C ALA A 97 -8.67 4.43 -4.46
N PRO A 98 -8.62 3.50 -3.49
CA PRO A 98 -8.03 3.80 -2.17
C PRO A 98 -6.56 4.18 -2.26
N TRP A 99 -5.83 3.63 -3.22
CA TRP A 99 -4.44 3.98 -3.51
C TRP A 99 -4.19 4.08 -5.02
N PRO A 100 -3.28 4.95 -5.48
CA PRO A 100 -2.78 4.97 -6.85
C PRO A 100 -1.76 3.82 -7.04
N ALA A 101 -2.22 2.58 -6.97
CA ALA A 101 -1.35 1.41 -6.95
C ALA A 101 -1.90 0.28 -7.82
N THR A 102 -1.00 -0.51 -8.37
CA THR A 102 -1.32 -1.71 -9.14
C THR A 102 -0.77 -2.94 -8.43
N LEU A 103 -1.60 -3.98 -8.30
CA LEU A 103 -1.19 -5.25 -7.73
C LEU A 103 -0.36 -6.03 -8.74
N SER A 104 0.71 -6.67 -8.29
CA SER A 104 1.56 -7.53 -9.11
C SER A 104 1.93 -8.82 -8.38
N ILE A 105 2.12 -9.90 -9.16
CA ILE A 105 2.58 -11.21 -8.68
C ILE A 105 3.91 -11.53 -9.37
N ASN A 106 4.99 -11.53 -8.61
CA ASN A 106 6.35 -11.75 -9.13
C ASN A 106 6.68 -13.24 -9.35
N ASN A 107 7.89 -13.52 -9.80
CA ASN A 107 8.33 -14.87 -10.16
C ASN A 107 8.66 -15.79 -8.96
N LYS A 108 8.56 -15.30 -7.71
CA LYS A 108 8.67 -16.16 -6.52
C LYS A 108 7.39 -16.95 -6.25
N CYS A 109 6.29 -16.66 -6.97
CA CYS A 109 5.02 -17.35 -6.81
C CYS A 109 5.18 -18.85 -7.02
N LEU A 110 4.72 -19.66 -6.04
CA LEU A 110 4.80 -21.12 -6.09
C LEU A 110 4.14 -21.69 -7.34
N ALA A 111 2.95 -21.22 -7.68
CA ALA A 111 2.21 -21.71 -8.85
C ALA A 111 2.90 -21.38 -10.18
N LYS A 112 3.59 -20.22 -10.27
CA LYS A 112 4.45 -19.91 -11.44
C LYS A 112 5.64 -20.85 -11.55
N ASN A 113 6.09 -21.44 -10.42
CA ASN A 113 7.19 -22.40 -10.33
C ASN A 113 6.70 -23.85 -10.23
N GLU A 114 5.54 -24.17 -10.81
CA GLU A 114 4.97 -25.53 -10.92
C GLU A 114 4.71 -26.20 -9.54
N ILE A 115 4.49 -25.43 -8.48
CA ILE A 115 4.14 -25.90 -7.14
C ILE A 115 2.69 -25.48 -6.85
N TYR A 116 1.83 -26.44 -6.49
CA TYR A 116 0.42 -26.14 -6.19
C TYR A 116 0.28 -25.13 -5.05
N CYS A 117 -0.38 -24.02 -5.33
CA CYS A 117 -0.75 -22.99 -4.37
C CYS A 117 -1.87 -22.12 -4.94
N ARG A 118 -2.91 -21.84 -4.13
CA ARG A 118 -4.05 -20.96 -4.49
C ARG A 118 -4.46 -20.02 -3.38
N SER A 119 -3.67 -19.86 -2.32
CA SER A 119 -4.02 -19.08 -1.12
C SER A 119 -4.51 -17.67 -1.43
N CYS A 120 -3.93 -17.00 -2.42
CA CYS A 120 -4.35 -15.65 -2.80
C CYS A 120 -5.70 -15.60 -3.54
N GLN A 121 -6.10 -16.68 -4.24
CA GLN A 121 -7.43 -16.79 -4.83
C GLN A 121 -8.48 -17.01 -3.73
N ASP A 122 -8.17 -17.86 -2.74
CA ASP A 122 -9.12 -18.29 -1.71
C ASP A 122 -9.55 -17.10 -0.81
N VAL A 123 -8.68 -16.10 -0.63
CA VAL A 123 -8.97 -14.90 0.17
C VAL A 123 -9.44 -13.71 -0.67
N CYS A 124 -9.49 -13.82 -1.99
CA CYS A 124 -9.87 -12.72 -2.86
C CYS A 124 -11.40 -12.61 -3.00
N GLU A 125 -12.04 -11.84 -2.15
CA GLU A 125 -13.50 -11.65 -2.17
C GLU A 125 -14.01 -11.09 -3.51
N SER A 126 -13.26 -10.16 -4.11
CA SER A 126 -13.61 -9.58 -5.41
C SER A 126 -13.31 -10.50 -6.60
N GLN A 127 -12.71 -11.67 -6.34
CA GLN A 127 -12.29 -12.63 -7.37
C GLN A 127 -11.38 -12.04 -8.46
N ALA A 128 -10.64 -11.00 -8.14
CA ALA A 128 -9.66 -10.38 -9.05
C ALA A 128 -8.48 -11.31 -9.36
N ILE A 129 -8.22 -12.31 -8.50
CA ILE A 129 -7.20 -13.33 -8.70
C ILE A 129 -7.89 -14.66 -8.99
N ARG A 130 -7.69 -15.19 -10.19
CA ARG A 130 -8.20 -16.47 -10.61
C ARG A 130 -7.07 -17.35 -11.09
N PHE A 131 -7.26 -18.67 -11.04
CA PHE A 131 -6.26 -19.63 -11.51
C PHE A 131 -6.79 -20.41 -12.71
N SER A 132 -6.00 -20.46 -13.77
CA SER A 132 -6.32 -21.19 -14.99
C SER A 132 -5.20 -22.19 -15.38
N TYR A 133 -5.60 -23.26 -16.07
CA TYR A 133 -4.68 -24.24 -16.63
C TYR A 133 -4.27 -23.80 -18.04
N GLN A 134 -3.16 -23.09 -18.17
CA GLN A 134 -2.60 -22.63 -19.44
C GLN A 134 -1.66 -23.68 -20.05
N ASN A 135 -2.19 -24.84 -20.44
CA ASN A 135 -1.40 -25.99 -20.95
C ASN A 135 -0.31 -26.49 -19.97
N THR A 136 -0.53 -26.31 -18.67
CA THR A 136 0.38 -26.74 -17.60
C THR A 136 -0.35 -27.65 -16.62
N SER A 137 0.39 -28.51 -15.90
CA SER A 137 -0.18 -29.40 -14.89
C SER A 137 -0.66 -28.65 -13.64
N ILE A 138 -0.11 -27.47 -13.38
CA ILE A 138 -0.44 -26.59 -12.25
C ILE A 138 -1.08 -25.33 -12.80
N ALA A 139 -2.26 -24.99 -12.28
CA ALA A 139 -2.95 -23.76 -12.64
C ALA A 139 -2.13 -22.53 -12.19
N LYS A 140 -2.04 -21.51 -13.05
CA LYS A 140 -1.27 -20.29 -12.81
C LYS A 140 -2.20 -19.11 -12.50
N PRO A 141 -1.77 -18.17 -11.65
CA PRO A 141 -2.60 -17.01 -11.30
C PRO A 141 -2.75 -16.06 -12.48
N GLU A 142 -3.98 -15.67 -12.74
CA GLU A 142 -4.40 -14.59 -13.62
C GLU A 142 -4.97 -13.46 -12.78
N LEU A 143 -4.64 -12.22 -13.12
CA LEU A 143 -5.01 -11.03 -12.36
C LEU A 143 -5.85 -10.10 -13.22
N THR A 144 -7.10 -9.86 -12.81
CA THR A 144 -7.99 -8.86 -13.40
C THR A 144 -7.94 -7.58 -12.56
N LEU A 145 -7.09 -6.64 -12.95
CA LEU A 145 -6.85 -5.43 -12.18
C LEU A 145 -8.11 -4.57 -12.00
N ALA A 146 -9.04 -4.60 -12.96
CA ALA A 146 -10.30 -3.86 -12.88
C ALA A 146 -11.20 -4.34 -11.72
N ASP A 147 -11.10 -5.62 -11.33
CA ASP A 147 -11.87 -6.20 -10.24
C ASP A 147 -11.18 -6.04 -8.88
N CYS A 148 -9.90 -5.61 -8.87
CA CYS A 148 -9.11 -5.53 -7.66
C CYS A 148 -9.49 -4.32 -6.80
N THR A 149 -10.02 -4.58 -5.59
CA THR A 149 -10.36 -3.52 -4.61
C THR A 149 -9.14 -2.93 -3.90
N GLN A 150 -7.96 -3.54 -4.07
CA GLN A 150 -6.72 -3.15 -3.37
C GLN A 150 -6.75 -3.38 -1.84
N CYS A 151 -7.58 -4.29 -1.34
CA CYS A 151 -7.70 -4.57 0.10
C CYS A 151 -6.41 -5.13 0.74
N GLY A 152 -5.56 -5.81 -0.04
CA GLY A 152 -4.27 -6.36 0.43
C GLY A 152 -4.33 -7.75 1.06
N ALA A 153 -5.50 -8.39 1.20
CA ALA A 153 -5.65 -9.73 1.79
C ALA A 153 -4.72 -10.78 1.17
N CYS A 154 -4.54 -10.72 -0.16
CA CYS A 154 -3.66 -11.64 -0.89
C CYS A 154 -2.17 -11.47 -0.54
N ILE A 155 -1.77 -10.29 -0.05
CA ILE A 155 -0.36 -10.01 0.31
C ILE A 155 -0.01 -10.74 1.61
N SER A 156 -0.82 -10.57 2.67
CA SER A 156 -0.60 -11.22 3.97
C SER A 156 -0.64 -12.74 3.90
N THR A 157 -1.47 -13.29 3.00
CA THR A 157 -1.67 -14.74 2.85
C THR A 157 -0.59 -15.41 2.00
N CYS A 158 0.21 -14.66 1.25
CA CYS A 158 1.20 -15.22 0.34
C CYS A 158 2.43 -15.77 1.06
N PRO A 159 2.69 -17.11 1.08
CA PRO A 159 3.80 -17.70 1.82
C PRO A 159 5.18 -17.36 1.24
N GLN A 160 5.24 -16.85 0.01
CA GLN A 160 6.47 -16.47 -0.69
C GLN A 160 6.65 -14.96 -0.82
N GLU A 161 5.78 -14.15 -0.19
CA GLU A 161 5.81 -12.69 -0.33
C GLU A 161 5.93 -12.25 -1.81
N SER A 162 5.26 -13.02 -2.69
CA SER A 162 5.36 -12.80 -4.13
C SER A 162 4.36 -11.77 -4.66
N ILE A 163 3.50 -11.24 -3.82
CA ILE A 163 2.45 -10.28 -4.17
C ILE A 163 2.79 -8.93 -3.54
N SER A 164 2.72 -7.88 -4.33
CA SER A 164 3.00 -6.51 -3.86
C SER A 164 2.24 -5.47 -4.65
N PHE A 165 2.01 -4.30 -4.05
CA PHE A 165 1.58 -3.12 -4.76
C PHE A 165 2.77 -2.37 -5.37
N THR A 166 2.59 -1.92 -6.61
CA THR A 166 3.47 -0.95 -7.27
C THR A 166 2.71 0.36 -7.36
N PHE A 167 3.24 1.42 -6.75
CA PHE A 167 2.61 2.74 -6.77
C PHE A 167 2.85 3.41 -8.11
N ILE A 168 1.78 4.00 -8.66
CA ILE A 168 1.85 4.83 -9.86
C ILE A 168 2.30 6.22 -9.39
N ASN A 169 3.53 6.60 -9.71
CA ASN A 169 3.97 7.97 -9.48
C ASN A 169 3.26 8.89 -10.48
N GLU A 170 2.67 9.98 -10.01
CA GLU A 170 2.03 10.99 -10.87
C GLU A 170 2.99 11.55 -11.95
N ALA A 171 4.28 11.42 -11.76
CA ALA A 171 5.31 11.80 -12.74
C ALA A 171 5.33 10.91 -14.01
N ASP A 172 4.79 9.70 -13.97
CA ASP A 172 4.78 8.78 -15.12
C ASP A 172 3.56 8.99 -16.04
N ASN A 173 2.53 9.72 -15.57
CA ASN A 173 1.30 10.01 -16.33
C ASN A 173 1.37 11.32 -17.15
N ALA A 174 2.48 12.03 -17.14
CA ALA A 174 2.68 13.31 -17.83
C ALA A 174 3.53 13.19 -19.13
N ARG A 175 3.54 11.99 -19.75
CA ARG A 175 4.19 11.79 -21.07
C ARG A 175 3.21 11.32 -22.11
#